data_26d0ca005175840a9ae4a03a4878d413
#
_entry.id   26d0ca005175840a9ae4a03a4878d413
#
_cell.length_a   1.000
_cell.length_b   1.000
_cell.length_c   1.000
_cell.angle_alpha   90.00
_cell.angle_beta   90.00
_cell.angle_gamma   90.00
#
_symmetry.space_group_name_H-M   'P 1'
#
loop_
_entity.id
_entity.type
_entity.pdbx_description
1 polymer ?
#
loop_
_entity_poly.entity_id
_entity_poly.type
_entity_poly.pdbx_seq_one_letter_code
_entity_poly.pdbx_strand_id
1 'polypeptide(L)'
;MAEKKQDNDKLKKGGIRLLTTGEIQLVQSVFASTINYASVWIHKDSYLPFNLQNENTAMTPNGELYFRNQYHDDFSLSLDDMQHLFIHEMSHVWQRARGMNVIGRGLVSWLVSYRYTLDGRLLSEYPMEQQAQIIADNFTFQTHGYYGWQKLRGWEIVTLDGNTSEPIIREMYQKTLRGFPW
;
A
#
# COMPACT_ATOMS: atom_id res chain seq x y z
N MET A 1 -42.58 17.30 3.56
CA MET A 1 -41.54 16.66 2.72
C MET A 1 -40.49 16.10 3.67
N ALA A 2 -40.46 14.80 3.83
CA ALA A 2 -39.49 14.14 4.71
C ALA A 2 -38.16 13.94 3.95
N GLU A 3 -37.14 14.64 4.39
CA GLU A 3 -35.77 14.36 3.96
C GLU A 3 -35.41 12.91 4.35
N LYS A 4 -35.24 12.06 3.36
CA LYS A 4 -34.59 10.75 3.55
C LYS A 4 -33.14 11.02 3.95
N LYS A 5 -32.83 10.85 5.25
CA LYS A 5 -31.46 10.60 5.70
C LYS A 5 -30.91 9.42 4.86
N GLN A 6 -29.96 9.68 3.98
CA GLN A 6 -29.07 8.63 3.48
C GLN A 6 -28.29 8.14 4.69
N ASP A 7 -28.72 7.01 5.23
CA ASP A 7 -27.93 6.19 6.14
C ASP A 7 -26.74 5.71 5.31
N ASN A 8 -25.57 6.30 5.56
CA ASN A 8 -24.32 5.85 4.96
C ASN A 8 -24.06 4.45 5.51
N ASP A 9 -24.47 3.45 4.74
CA ASP A 9 -24.35 2.03 5.09
C ASP A 9 -22.86 1.70 5.11
N LYS A 10 -22.20 1.92 6.26
CA LYS A 10 -20.81 1.53 6.48
C LYS A 10 -20.68 0.04 6.17
N LEU A 11 -19.70 -0.30 5.35
CA LEU A 11 -19.48 -1.68 4.96
C LEU A 11 -19.33 -2.57 6.21
N LYS A 12 -20.18 -3.58 6.33
CA LYS A 12 -20.17 -4.53 7.45
C LYS A 12 -19.03 -5.53 7.29
N LYS A 13 -18.65 -6.21 8.37
CA LYS A 13 -17.72 -7.33 8.30
C LYS A 13 -18.23 -8.37 7.29
N GLY A 14 -17.35 -8.90 6.45
CA GLY A 14 -17.71 -9.79 5.33
C GLY A 14 -18.12 -9.06 4.05
N GLY A 15 -18.24 -7.72 4.09
CA GLY A 15 -18.57 -6.93 2.92
C GLY A 15 -17.38 -6.72 1.99
N ILE A 16 -17.70 -6.48 0.71
CA ILE A 16 -16.72 -6.20 -0.35
C ILE A 16 -17.16 -4.95 -1.11
N ARG A 17 -16.19 -4.20 -1.63
CA ARG A 17 -16.42 -3.05 -2.50
C ARG A 17 -15.30 -2.88 -3.53
N LEU A 18 -15.58 -2.17 -4.60
CA LEU A 18 -14.57 -1.65 -5.52
C LEU A 18 -13.88 -0.42 -4.90
N LEU A 19 -12.80 0.02 -5.54
CA LEU A 19 -12.12 1.28 -5.21
C LEU A 19 -13.09 2.47 -5.38
N THR A 20 -13.01 3.44 -4.48
CA THR A 20 -13.68 4.73 -4.66
C THR A 20 -12.98 5.57 -5.74
N THR A 21 -13.65 6.62 -6.21
CA THR A 21 -13.03 7.56 -7.16
C THR A 21 -11.78 8.23 -6.56
N GLY A 22 -11.82 8.57 -5.26
CA GLY A 22 -10.68 9.15 -4.55
C GLY A 22 -9.50 8.18 -4.45
N GLU A 23 -9.77 6.92 -4.13
CA GLU A 23 -8.75 5.87 -4.09
C GLU A 23 -8.14 5.63 -5.48
N ILE A 24 -8.95 5.61 -6.55
CA ILE A 24 -8.44 5.48 -7.92
C ILE A 24 -7.51 6.64 -8.25
N GLN A 25 -7.88 7.88 -7.95
CA GLN A 25 -7.02 9.05 -8.18
C GLN A 25 -5.70 8.94 -7.39
N LEU A 26 -5.79 8.52 -6.12
CA LEU A 26 -4.62 8.34 -5.26
C LEU A 26 -3.65 7.30 -5.87
N VAL A 27 -4.13 6.12 -6.22
CA VAL A 27 -3.27 5.05 -6.75
C VAL A 27 -2.77 5.34 -8.18
N GLN A 28 -3.54 6.06 -8.99
CA GLN A 28 -3.10 6.51 -10.31
C GLN A 28 -1.91 7.47 -10.23
N SER A 29 -1.79 8.26 -9.16
CA SER A 29 -0.62 9.13 -8.96
C SER A 29 0.68 8.34 -8.77
N VAL A 30 0.59 7.07 -8.38
CA VAL A 30 1.72 6.17 -8.12
C VAL A 30 1.93 5.17 -9.27
N PHE A 31 0.86 4.52 -9.71
CA PHE A 31 0.93 3.38 -10.65
C PHE A 31 0.48 3.74 -12.08
N ALA A 32 0.16 5.01 -12.35
CA ALA A 32 -0.32 5.48 -13.64
C ALA A 32 -1.47 4.60 -14.19
N SER A 33 -1.37 4.08 -15.41
CA SER A 33 -2.36 3.18 -16.03
C SER A 33 -1.96 1.70 -16.03
N THR A 34 -1.04 1.30 -15.16
CA THR A 34 -0.48 -0.06 -15.16
C THR A 34 -1.34 -1.10 -14.45
N ILE A 35 -2.41 -0.68 -13.78
CA ILE A 35 -3.37 -1.53 -13.08
C ILE A 35 -4.77 -1.33 -13.67
N ASN A 36 -5.56 -2.39 -13.78
CA ASN A 36 -7.00 -2.28 -14.06
C ASN A 36 -7.76 -1.96 -12.76
N TYR A 37 -7.85 -0.70 -12.42
CA TYR A 37 -8.46 -0.23 -11.16
C TYR A 37 -9.94 -0.61 -11.01
N ALA A 38 -10.67 -0.75 -12.12
CA ALA A 38 -12.09 -1.11 -12.11
C ALA A 38 -12.36 -2.56 -11.64
N SER A 39 -11.31 -3.38 -11.54
CA SER A 39 -11.41 -4.77 -11.11
C SER A 39 -10.74 -5.05 -9.76
N VAL A 40 -10.31 -4.01 -9.03
CA VAL A 40 -9.68 -4.16 -7.72
C VAL A 40 -10.75 -4.13 -6.63
N TRP A 41 -10.82 -5.22 -5.86
CA TRP A 41 -11.76 -5.38 -4.77
C TRP A 41 -11.10 -5.16 -3.41
N ILE A 42 -11.82 -4.53 -2.51
CA ILE A 42 -11.46 -4.37 -1.10
C ILE A 42 -12.45 -5.16 -0.25
N HIS A 43 -11.91 -6.05 0.58
CA HIS A 43 -12.65 -6.87 1.53
C HIS A 43 -12.50 -6.33 2.95
N LYS A 44 -13.61 -6.20 3.67
CA LYS A 44 -13.61 -5.97 5.12
C LYS A 44 -13.68 -7.31 5.85
N ASP A 45 -12.69 -8.15 5.61
CA ASP A 45 -12.65 -9.52 6.16
C ASP A 45 -11.23 -10.08 6.18
N SER A 46 -11.09 -11.29 6.70
CA SER A 46 -9.87 -12.08 6.67
C SER A 46 -9.76 -12.84 5.34
N TYR A 47 -8.59 -12.81 4.70
CA TYR A 47 -8.27 -13.71 3.60
C TYR A 47 -8.10 -15.16 4.08
N LEU A 48 -7.50 -15.35 5.27
CA LEU A 48 -7.24 -16.68 5.81
C LEU A 48 -8.51 -17.27 6.43
N PRO A 49 -8.77 -18.58 6.24
CA PRO A 49 -9.91 -19.25 6.84
C PRO A 49 -9.87 -19.13 8.38
N PHE A 50 -11.03 -19.24 9.02
CA PHE A 50 -11.17 -19.17 10.49
C PHE A 50 -10.65 -17.87 11.11
N ASN A 51 -10.59 -16.77 10.35
CA ASN A 51 -10.04 -15.48 10.79
C ASN A 51 -8.58 -15.54 11.26
N LEU A 52 -7.76 -16.40 10.67
CA LEU A 52 -6.35 -16.55 11.04
C LEU A 52 -5.46 -15.37 10.61
N GLN A 53 -5.93 -14.48 9.71
CA GLN A 53 -5.25 -13.22 9.45
C GLN A 53 -5.26 -12.37 10.72
N ASN A 54 -4.11 -11.82 11.10
CA ASN A 54 -4.02 -10.89 12.22
C ASN A 54 -4.95 -9.69 11.99
N GLU A 55 -5.61 -9.22 13.04
CA GLU A 55 -6.61 -8.13 12.95
C GLU A 55 -6.03 -6.80 12.49
N ASN A 56 -4.76 -6.58 12.74
CA ASN A 56 -4.01 -5.37 12.39
C ASN A 56 -3.03 -5.59 11.23
N THR A 57 -3.28 -6.58 10.38
CA THR A 57 -2.47 -6.87 9.19
C THR A 57 -3.37 -6.85 7.96
N ALA A 58 -3.00 -6.06 6.95
CA ALA A 58 -3.59 -6.14 5.63
C ALA A 58 -2.93 -7.26 4.82
N MET A 59 -3.61 -7.79 3.80
CA MET A 59 -3.08 -8.82 2.91
C MET A 59 -3.63 -8.63 1.49
N THR A 60 -2.77 -8.86 0.49
CA THR A 60 -3.16 -8.79 -0.94
C THR A 60 -2.67 -10.02 -1.72
N PRO A 61 -3.08 -11.23 -1.34
CA PRO A 61 -2.49 -12.46 -1.90
C PRO A 61 -2.93 -12.76 -3.34
N ASN A 62 -4.14 -12.39 -3.72
CA ASN A 62 -4.77 -12.71 -4.99
C ASN A 62 -5.02 -11.49 -5.90
N GLY A 63 -4.47 -10.32 -5.54
CA GLY A 63 -4.69 -9.05 -6.24
C GLY A 63 -5.96 -8.32 -5.78
N GLU A 64 -6.58 -8.79 -4.71
CA GLU A 64 -7.65 -8.12 -3.97
C GLU A 64 -7.15 -7.81 -2.56
N LEU A 65 -7.60 -6.71 -1.97
CA LEU A 65 -7.13 -6.22 -0.68
C LEU A 65 -8.02 -6.71 0.45
N TYR A 66 -7.44 -7.23 1.51
CA TYR A 66 -8.14 -7.75 2.69
C TYR A 66 -7.72 -6.98 3.93
N PHE A 67 -8.66 -6.18 4.45
CA PHE A 67 -8.48 -5.40 5.67
C PHE A 67 -9.44 -5.88 6.75
N ARG A 68 -8.96 -5.96 7.99
CA ARG A 68 -9.79 -6.21 9.16
C ARG A 68 -10.03 -4.90 9.93
N ASN A 69 -9.36 -4.71 11.05
CA ASN A 69 -9.50 -3.48 11.86
C ASN A 69 -8.96 -2.22 11.16
N GLN A 70 -8.07 -2.37 10.19
CA GLN A 70 -7.48 -1.28 9.40
C GLN A 70 -8.33 -0.88 8.19
N TYR A 71 -9.56 -1.41 8.05
CA TYR A 71 -10.45 -1.05 6.96
C TYR A 71 -10.93 0.39 7.07
N HIS A 72 -10.94 1.09 5.94
CA HIS A 72 -11.53 2.41 5.75
C HIS A 72 -12.52 2.39 4.58
N ASP A 73 -13.61 3.16 4.69
CA ASP A 73 -14.60 3.27 3.61
C ASP A 73 -14.04 4.03 2.40
N ASP A 74 -13.03 4.90 2.62
CA ASP A 74 -12.25 5.58 1.60
C ASP A 74 -10.84 5.88 2.15
N PHE A 75 -9.83 5.17 1.65
CA PHE A 75 -8.43 5.36 2.06
C PHE A 75 -7.85 6.70 1.60
N SER A 76 -8.39 7.31 0.53
CA SER A 76 -7.92 8.62 0.05
C SER A 76 -8.19 9.75 1.05
N LEU A 77 -9.17 9.55 1.93
CA LEU A 77 -9.55 10.48 3.00
C LEU A 77 -8.98 10.12 4.37
N SER A 78 -8.19 9.05 4.45
CA SER A 78 -7.60 8.57 5.71
C SER A 78 -6.33 9.33 6.06
N LEU A 79 -5.80 9.06 7.26
CA LEU A 79 -4.52 9.60 7.71
C LEU A 79 -3.35 9.02 6.89
N ASP A 80 -2.22 9.68 6.95
CA ASP A 80 -1.01 9.36 6.18
C ASP A 80 -0.48 7.94 6.40
N ASP A 81 -0.59 7.39 7.60
CA ASP A 81 -0.22 5.99 7.91
C ASP A 81 -1.14 4.98 7.19
N MET A 82 -2.44 5.27 7.13
CA MET A 82 -3.39 4.40 6.42
C MET A 82 -3.29 4.55 4.90
N GLN A 83 -2.96 5.74 4.39
CA GLN A 83 -2.64 5.93 2.98
C GLN A 83 -1.35 5.19 2.61
N HIS A 84 -0.32 5.23 3.47
CA HIS A 84 0.91 4.46 3.28
C HIS A 84 0.61 2.96 3.18
N LEU A 85 -0.15 2.40 4.15
CA LEU A 85 -0.57 1.00 4.15
C LEU A 85 -1.33 0.66 2.86
N PHE A 86 -2.27 1.50 2.44
CA PHE A 86 -3.06 1.28 1.24
C PHE A 86 -2.18 1.24 -0.03
N ILE A 87 -1.20 2.14 -0.16
CA ILE A 87 -0.24 2.13 -1.29
C ILE A 87 0.67 0.90 -1.23
N HIS A 88 1.08 0.45 -0.03
CA HIS A 88 1.82 -0.80 0.14
C HIS A 88 1.04 -1.99 -0.42
N GLU A 89 -0.22 -2.15 -0.03
CA GLU A 89 -1.08 -3.24 -0.51
C GLU A 89 -1.38 -3.11 -2.02
N MET A 90 -1.60 -1.90 -2.53
CA MET A 90 -1.75 -1.66 -3.97
C MET A 90 -0.47 -1.98 -4.76
N SER A 91 0.70 -1.91 -4.14
CA SER A 91 1.95 -2.38 -4.76
C SER A 91 1.92 -3.88 -5.03
N HIS A 92 1.30 -4.68 -4.17
CA HIS A 92 1.09 -6.11 -4.41
C HIS A 92 0.09 -6.38 -5.55
N VAL A 93 -0.96 -5.54 -5.69
CA VAL A 93 -1.84 -5.60 -6.88
C VAL A 93 -1.04 -5.35 -8.15
N TRP A 94 -0.19 -4.31 -8.16
CA TRP A 94 0.68 -3.99 -9.28
C TRP A 94 1.68 -5.12 -9.58
N GLN A 95 2.33 -5.67 -8.58
CA GLN A 95 3.27 -6.81 -8.71
C GLN A 95 2.59 -8.02 -9.33
N ARG A 96 1.35 -8.32 -8.88
CA ARG A 96 0.56 -9.41 -9.47
C ARG A 96 0.20 -9.13 -10.92
N ALA A 97 -0.20 -7.92 -11.27
CA ALA A 97 -0.49 -7.51 -12.65
C ALA A 97 0.72 -7.68 -13.57
N ARG A 98 1.94 -7.64 -13.01
CA ARG A 98 3.23 -7.89 -13.68
C ARG A 98 3.64 -9.37 -13.68
N GLY A 99 2.78 -10.28 -13.23
CA GLY A 99 3.04 -11.72 -13.22
C GLY A 99 3.89 -12.23 -12.06
N MET A 100 4.12 -11.41 -11.01
CA MET A 100 4.83 -11.88 -9.82
C MET A 100 3.94 -12.81 -9.01
N ASN A 101 4.52 -13.89 -8.45
CA ASN A 101 3.80 -14.81 -7.58
C ASN A 101 3.67 -14.26 -6.16
N VAL A 102 2.66 -13.40 -5.95
CA VAL A 102 2.39 -12.77 -4.65
C VAL A 102 1.90 -13.79 -3.62
N ILE A 103 1.07 -14.77 -4.02
CA ILE A 103 0.52 -15.80 -3.13
C ILE A 103 1.62 -16.65 -2.50
N GLY A 104 2.50 -17.22 -3.33
CA GLY A 104 3.55 -18.11 -2.86
C GLY A 104 4.58 -17.42 -1.95
N ARG A 105 4.75 -16.12 -2.11
CA ARG A 105 5.69 -15.31 -1.31
C ARG A 105 5.01 -14.68 -0.08
N GLY A 106 3.72 -14.34 -0.16
CA GLY A 106 2.95 -13.80 0.95
C GLY A 106 2.78 -14.78 2.13
N LEU A 107 2.76 -16.09 1.86
CA LEU A 107 2.72 -17.11 2.92
C LEU A 107 4.01 -17.18 3.75
N VAL A 108 5.11 -16.59 3.28
CA VAL A 108 6.39 -16.51 3.99
C VAL A 108 6.79 -15.05 4.31
N SER A 109 5.88 -14.10 4.11
CA SER A 109 6.15 -12.67 4.33
C SER A 109 6.55 -12.35 5.77
N TRP A 110 6.09 -13.12 6.77
CA TRP A 110 6.53 -13.01 8.16
C TRP A 110 8.03 -13.32 8.36
N LEU A 111 8.70 -13.94 7.38
CA LEU A 111 10.15 -14.19 7.37
C LEU A 111 10.93 -13.09 6.62
N VAL A 112 10.25 -12.22 5.89
CA VAL A 112 10.90 -11.20 5.04
C VAL A 112 10.93 -9.87 5.78
N SER A 113 12.11 -9.28 5.88
CA SER A 113 12.25 -7.93 6.43
C SER A 113 11.68 -6.90 5.47
N TYR A 114 10.83 -6.02 5.98
CA TYR A 114 10.40 -4.80 5.27
C TYR A 114 11.50 -3.74 5.25
N ARG A 115 12.52 -3.87 6.14
CA ARG A 115 13.63 -2.92 6.22
C ARG A 115 14.51 -3.05 4.99
N TYR A 116 14.91 -1.92 4.46
CA TYR A 116 15.71 -1.83 3.23
C TYR A 116 16.72 -0.69 3.32
N THR A 117 17.73 -0.74 2.46
CA THR A 117 18.66 0.35 2.21
C THR A 117 18.57 0.77 0.75
N LEU A 118 18.66 2.06 0.47
CA LEU A 118 18.77 2.58 -0.89
C LEU A 118 20.26 2.64 -1.26
N ASP A 119 20.74 1.66 -2.02
CA ASP A 119 22.15 1.48 -2.40
C ASP A 119 22.42 1.73 -3.89
N GLY A 120 21.42 2.29 -4.60
CA GLY A 120 21.52 2.63 -6.02
C GLY A 120 20.99 1.55 -6.96
N ARG A 121 20.55 0.39 -6.45
CA ARG A 121 19.83 -0.62 -7.22
C ARG A 121 18.50 -0.08 -7.75
N LEU A 122 18.02 -0.65 -8.85
CA LEU A 122 16.67 -0.41 -9.34
C LEU A 122 15.64 -1.17 -8.50
N LEU A 123 14.39 -0.69 -8.50
CA LEU A 123 13.29 -1.28 -7.73
C LEU A 123 13.14 -2.79 -7.99
N SER A 124 13.29 -3.23 -9.24
CA SER A 124 13.19 -4.65 -9.64
C SER A 124 14.21 -5.59 -9.00
N GLU A 125 15.29 -5.05 -8.44
CA GLU A 125 16.37 -5.82 -7.79
C GLU A 125 16.13 -6.05 -6.29
N TYR A 126 15.07 -5.44 -5.73
CA TYR A 126 14.67 -5.62 -4.34
C TYR A 126 13.69 -6.80 -4.19
N PRO A 127 13.69 -7.49 -3.03
CA PRO A 127 12.64 -8.43 -2.67
C PRO A 127 11.24 -7.80 -2.76
N MET A 128 10.23 -8.60 -3.03
CA MET A 128 8.85 -8.15 -3.30
C MET A 128 8.29 -7.23 -2.21
N GLU A 129 8.44 -7.59 -0.94
CA GLU A 129 7.97 -6.77 0.19
C GLU A 129 8.74 -5.45 0.30
N GLN A 130 10.05 -5.48 0.07
CA GLN A 130 10.84 -4.25 0.05
C GLN A 130 10.47 -3.34 -1.12
N GLN A 131 10.10 -3.90 -2.29
CA GLN A 131 9.57 -3.09 -3.39
C GLN A 131 8.31 -2.36 -2.97
N ALA A 132 7.34 -3.06 -2.36
CA ALA A 132 6.09 -2.48 -1.89
C ALA A 132 6.35 -1.39 -0.82
N GLN A 133 7.27 -1.66 0.10
CA GLN A 133 7.67 -0.72 1.13
C GLN A 133 8.35 0.54 0.52
N ILE A 134 9.29 0.37 -0.41
CA ILE A 134 9.98 1.49 -1.10
C ILE A 134 8.96 2.39 -1.82
N ILE A 135 7.98 1.79 -2.50
CA ILE A 135 6.93 2.53 -3.21
C ILE A 135 6.08 3.34 -2.22
N ALA A 136 5.63 2.72 -1.12
CA ALA A 136 4.80 3.37 -0.10
C ALA A 136 5.57 4.46 0.66
N ASP A 137 6.84 4.21 1.01
CA ASP A 137 7.71 5.19 1.67
C ASP A 137 7.97 6.40 0.77
N ASN A 138 8.25 6.17 -0.52
CA ASN A 138 8.40 7.26 -1.49
C ASN A 138 7.09 8.03 -1.71
N PHE A 139 5.95 7.33 -1.80
CA PHE A 139 4.64 7.99 -1.87
C PHE A 139 4.45 8.95 -0.69
N THR A 140 4.71 8.50 0.53
CA THR A 140 4.65 9.36 1.73
C THR A 140 5.56 10.57 1.60
N PHE A 141 6.80 10.37 1.13
CA PHE A 141 7.76 11.44 0.92
C PHE A 141 7.28 12.48 -0.12
N GLN A 142 6.69 12.02 -1.22
CA GLN A 142 6.20 12.91 -2.29
C GLN A 142 4.91 13.65 -1.90
N THR A 143 3.99 12.98 -1.17
CA THR A 143 2.65 13.51 -0.87
C THR A 143 2.63 14.31 0.43
N HIS A 144 3.32 13.83 1.47
CA HIS A 144 3.31 14.43 2.81
C HIS A 144 4.61 15.14 3.16
N GLY A 145 5.56 15.18 2.23
CA GLY A 145 6.87 15.83 2.39
C GLY A 145 7.78 15.11 3.39
N TYR A 146 8.97 15.70 3.58
CA TYR A 146 9.98 15.12 4.46
C TYR A 146 9.52 15.02 5.92
N TYR A 147 8.76 15.99 6.40
CA TYR A 147 8.24 15.96 7.78
C TYR A 147 7.26 14.79 8.00
N GLY A 148 6.30 14.60 7.09
CA GLY A 148 5.38 13.46 7.14
C GLY A 148 6.11 12.11 7.06
N TRP A 149 7.11 12.03 6.19
CA TRP A 149 7.96 10.86 6.05
C TRP A 149 8.73 10.55 7.34
N GLN A 150 9.34 11.58 7.98
CA GLN A 150 10.05 11.41 9.27
C GLN A 150 9.10 11.00 10.40
N LYS A 151 7.88 11.55 10.43
CA LYS A 151 6.86 11.16 11.40
C LYS A 151 6.55 9.68 11.31
N LEU A 152 6.27 9.16 10.09
CA LEU A 152 5.98 7.74 9.90
C LEU A 152 7.23 6.87 10.15
N ARG A 153 8.42 7.37 9.90
CA ARG A 153 9.67 6.69 10.27
C ARG A 153 9.84 6.58 11.79
N GLY A 154 9.47 7.61 12.54
CA GLY A 154 9.44 7.58 14.00
C GLY A 154 8.46 6.56 14.58
N TRP A 155 7.46 6.17 13.81
CA TRP A 155 6.48 5.11 14.14
C TRP A 155 6.87 3.75 13.56
N GLU A 156 8.05 3.62 12.97
CA GLU A 156 8.54 2.41 12.31
C GLU A 156 7.66 1.91 11.13
N ILE A 157 6.84 2.79 10.57
CA ILE A 157 6.04 2.53 9.35
C ILE A 157 6.91 2.69 8.12
N VAL A 158 7.65 3.79 8.03
CA VAL A 158 8.74 3.96 7.05
C VAL A 158 9.97 3.23 7.57
N THR A 159 10.55 2.33 6.77
CA THR A 159 11.57 1.37 7.24
C THR A 159 12.91 1.47 6.51
N LEU A 160 13.21 2.63 5.92
CA LEU A 160 14.52 2.92 5.31
C LEU A 160 15.63 2.98 6.37
N ASP A 161 16.67 2.18 6.18
CA ASP A 161 17.92 2.21 6.94
C ASP A 161 18.99 3.05 6.24
N GLY A 162 19.95 3.56 7.02
CA GLY A 162 21.10 4.31 6.50
C GLY A 162 20.93 5.84 6.60
N ASN A 163 21.48 6.56 5.64
CA ASN A 163 21.43 8.02 5.63
C ASN A 163 20.03 8.49 5.23
N THR A 164 19.38 9.20 6.13
CA THR A 164 18.00 9.67 5.99
C THR A 164 17.91 11.20 5.84
N SER A 165 19.01 11.89 5.52
CA SER A 165 18.94 13.32 5.20
C SER A 165 18.12 13.56 3.93
N GLU A 166 17.29 14.61 3.93
CA GLU A 166 16.33 14.84 2.84
C GLU A 166 16.94 14.87 1.44
N PRO A 167 18.06 15.57 1.17
CA PRO A 167 18.64 15.58 -0.18
C PRO A 167 19.06 14.18 -0.64
N ILE A 168 19.63 13.38 0.26
CA ILE A 168 20.10 12.02 -0.05
C ILE A 168 18.94 11.09 -0.35
N ILE A 169 17.90 11.05 0.50
CA ILE A 169 16.76 10.17 0.26
C ILE A 169 16.00 10.55 -1.02
N ARG A 170 15.89 11.85 -1.32
CA ARG A 170 15.28 12.34 -2.57
C ARG A 170 16.01 11.80 -3.80
N GLU A 171 17.33 11.94 -3.83
CA GLU A 171 18.16 11.44 -4.91
C GLU A 171 18.07 9.91 -5.04
N MET A 172 18.14 9.20 -3.92
CA MET A 172 18.15 7.74 -3.89
C MET A 172 16.81 7.14 -4.30
N TYR A 173 15.67 7.70 -3.85
CA TYR A 173 14.35 7.29 -4.36
C TYR A 173 14.24 7.50 -5.86
N GLN A 174 14.67 8.66 -6.38
CA GLN A 174 14.65 8.93 -7.82
C GLN A 174 15.48 7.92 -8.62
N LYS A 175 16.65 7.52 -8.10
CA LYS A 175 17.50 6.50 -8.75
C LYS A 175 16.83 5.13 -8.73
N THR A 176 16.36 4.69 -7.55
CA THR A 176 15.78 3.35 -7.36
C THR A 176 14.48 3.18 -8.14
N LEU A 177 13.64 4.24 -8.18
CA LEU A 177 12.35 4.21 -8.88
C LEU A 177 12.44 4.66 -10.36
N ARG A 178 13.64 4.78 -10.89
CA ARG A 178 13.83 5.18 -12.29
C ARG A 178 13.14 4.18 -13.24
N GLY A 179 12.20 4.68 -14.02
CA GLY A 179 11.38 3.89 -14.95
C GLY A 179 10.12 3.26 -14.34
N PHE A 180 9.95 3.32 -13.02
CA PHE A 180 8.70 2.92 -12.38
C PHE A 180 7.61 3.98 -12.58
N PRO A 181 6.33 3.58 -12.77
CA PRO A 181 5.83 2.22 -13.03
C PRO A 181 6.06 1.81 -14.51
N TRP A 182 6.39 0.54 -14.77
CA TRP A 182 6.58 0.00 -16.14
C TRP A 182 5.50 -1.00 -16.52
#